data_a99ee59692c25099c84b96bf10334faa
#
_entry.id   a99ee59692c25099c84b96bf10334faa
#
_cell.length_a   1.000
_cell.length_b   1.000
_cell.length_c   1.000
_cell.angle_alpha   90.00
_cell.angle_beta   90.00
_cell.angle_gamma   90.00
#
_symmetry.space_group_name_H-M   'P 1'
#
loop_
_entity.id
_entity.type
_entity.pdbx_description
1 polymer ?
#
loop_
_entity_poly.entity_id
_entity_poly.type
_entity_poly.pdbx_seq_one_letter_code
_entity_poly.pdbx_strand_id
1 'polypeptide(L)'
;EGLTQQLERDSMIDIPSFRPLLPDMDLKITAGKDNPIYNILQQYYITFDNLNIEANTSPEEGFFLDADLFNLMQDTTRIDTICLIVRQDSLGLLYDTKVIKTKYRKQQPFTASLLGKLRNTFVDAKLEYTDGQGKTGIRLGARVDKEKEGLRLHLFPEDPILAFRTFKLNTDNYILYRNIKDIAADVRLTGENNASLWIHSLAGEEGMEEIHAELSQIDLDAITKGFPDLPSMRGMLSADLQYAPSDSSFMVVADAHIDSLFYEGGRVGELMFNTVYLPLSDKEHQVDMHLFRDRNEVAAINAYYKMGKTDYLDGNMNITALPLEMVNPFIPDKMAKLTGALQGELAITGTTSAPAVNGYVRMDSSAVYVTAVGSSFRFDKQDIKIKNNLISFDKYNIYASGINPFVVDGTIDIHNLSRMTANLKLTAHDMQLLNVKRNKESMVYGKLLVNLNSTVKGPLDALIMRGDLQLLGGTNVTYVMQESPLTAQDRLADLVTFTGFSDTLLTRRHRPEAPLPIGGLDMLMTIRIDQAVRLNADITPDQSSRVELEGGGDLSFQYTTQGEMILNGRYTCLLYTSD
;
A
#
# COMPACT_ATOMS: atom_id res chain seq x y z
N GLU A 1 -12.35 7.16 37.71
CA GLU A 1 -12.86 5.98 38.46
C GLU A 1 -14.36 5.74 38.25
N GLY A 2 -15.24 6.77 38.40
CA GLY A 2 -16.69 6.62 38.21
C GLY A 2 -17.13 6.25 36.80
N LEU A 3 -16.48 6.78 35.77
CA LEU A 3 -16.72 6.47 34.35
C LEU A 3 -16.34 5.01 34.02
N THR A 4 -15.21 4.53 34.51
CA THR A 4 -14.72 3.16 34.28
C THR A 4 -15.66 2.14 34.95
N GLN A 5 -16.15 2.46 36.16
CA GLN A 5 -17.10 1.60 36.88
C GLN A 5 -18.50 1.57 36.25
N GLN A 6 -18.94 2.64 35.58
CA GLN A 6 -20.20 2.64 34.84
C GLN A 6 -20.10 1.88 33.51
N LEU A 7 -18.97 2.01 32.79
CA LEU A 7 -18.71 1.24 31.59
C LEU A 7 -18.67 -0.28 31.82
N GLU A 8 -18.25 -0.70 33.02
CA GLU A 8 -18.24 -2.11 33.42
C GLU A 8 -19.63 -2.64 33.85
N ARG A 9 -20.55 -1.78 34.28
CA ARG A 9 -21.87 -2.16 34.81
C ARG A 9 -23.01 -1.97 33.84
N ASP A 10 -22.97 -0.92 33.01
CA ASP A 10 -24.05 -0.54 32.09
C ASP A 10 -23.48 -0.22 30.72
N SER A 11 -24.13 -0.72 29.67
CA SER A 11 -23.78 -0.47 28.28
C SER A 11 -23.98 1.00 27.82
N MET A 12 -24.45 1.90 28.69
CA MET A 12 -24.57 3.33 28.38
C MET A 12 -24.21 4.21 29.58
N ILE A 13 -23.55 5.35 29.31
CA ILE A 13 -23.03 6.30 30.29
C ILE A 13 -24.10 7.35 30.56
N ASP A 14 -24.49 7.53 31.83
CA ASP A 14 -25.34 8.63 32.28
C ASP A 14 -24.52 9.93 32.46
N ILE A 15 -24.24 10.59 31.32
CA ILE A 15 -23.41 11.81 31.28
C ILE A 15 -23.98 12.96 32.16
N PRO A 16 -25.29 13.23 32.16
CA PRO A 16 -25.84 14.25 33.06
C PRO A 16 -25.52 14.02 34.53
N SER A 17 -25.46 12.79 35.00
CA SER A 17 -25.15 12.47 36.41
C SER A 17 -23.70 12.80 36.81
N PHE A 18 -22.79 12.94 35.87
CA PHE A 18 -21.41 13.36 36.14
C PHE A 18 -21.24 14.86 36.21
N ARG A 19 -22.18 15.64 35.67
CA ARG A 19 -22.07 17.10 35.66
C ARG A 19 -21.83 17.73 37.02
N PRO A 20 -22.57 17.36 38.10
CA PRO A 20 -22.33 17.88 39.44
C PRO A 20 -20.98 17.49 40.06
N LEU A 21 -20.32 16.46 39.49
CA LEU A 21 -19.03 15.93 39.95
C LEU A 21 -17.83 16.52 39.20
N LEU A 22 -18.08 17.38 38.21
CA LEU A 22 -17.01 18.01 37.44
C LEU A 22 -16.24 19.01 38.32
N PRO A 23 -14.91 19.02 38.30
CA PRO A 23 -14.13 20.05 38.94
C PRO A 23 -14.25 21.39 38.18
N ASP A 24 -14.09 22.50 38.88
CA ASP A 24 -13.83 23.78 38.23
C ASP A 24 -12.42 23.77 37.66
N MET A 25 -12.29 23.75 36.32
CA MET A 25 -11.02 23.70 35.62
C MET A 25 -11.08 24.53 34.33
N ASP A 26 -10.02 25.28 34.10
CA ASP A 26 -9.76 25.98 32.85
C ASP A 26 -8.38 25.54 32.36
N LEU A 27 -8.32 24.85 31.22
CA LEU A 27 -7.11 24.37 30.62
C LEU A 27 -6.94 24.99 29.23
N LYS A 28 -5.82 25.69 29.04
CA LYS A 28 -5.43 26.22 27.72
C LYS A 28 -4.06 25.74 27.33
N ILE A 29 -3.98 25.03 26.19
CA ILE A 29 -2.74 24.55 25.60
C ILE A 29 -2.57 25.21 24.25
N THR A 30 -1.43 25.87 24.04
CA THR A 30 -1.03 26.38 22.74
C THR A 30 0.34 25.83 22.42
N ALA A 31 0.49 25.16 21.28
CA ALA A 31 1.74 24.58 20.83
C ALA A 31 2.03 25.01 19.38
N GLY A 32 3.26 25.39 19.13
CA GLY A 32 3.81 25.75 17.82
C GLY A 32 5.16 25.06 17.60
N LYS A 33 5.94 25.55 16.63
CA LYS A 33 7.22 24.90 16.20
C LYS A 33 8.30 24.77 17.28
N ASP A 34 8.24 25.56 18.34
CA ASP A 34 9.22 25.56 19.45
C ASP A 34 8.70 24.83 20.71
N ASN A 35 7.69 23.98 20.57
CA ASN A 35 7.04 23.30 21.68
C ASN A 35 7.50 21.82 21.74
N PRO A 36 7.63 21.21 22.95
CA PRO A 36 7.96 19.80 23.11
C PRO A 36 7.03 18.82 22.35
N ILE A 37 5.74 19.15 22.25
CA ILE A 37 4.76 18.34 21.49
C ILE A 37 5.16 18.29 20.01
N TYR A 38 5.51 19.43 19.43
CA TYR A 38 5.99 19.52 18.04
C TYR A 38 7.27 18.67 17.85
N ASN A 39 8.25 18.79 18.77
CA ASN A 39 9.52 18.07 18.69
C ASN A 39 9.33 16.55 18.77
N ILE A 40 8.37 16.07 19.56
CA ILE A 40 8.05 14.64 19.64
C ILE A 40 7.42 14.17 18.32
N LEU A 41 6.44 14.89 17.77
CA LEU A 41 5.75 14.53 16.54
C LEU A 41 6.70 14.61 15.32
N GLN A 42 7.65 15.53 15.33
CA GLN A 42 8.66 15.66 14.28
C GLN A 42 9.56 14.41 14.16
N GLN A 43 9.77 13.67 15.24
CA GLN A 43 10.50 12.39 15.19
C GLN A 43 9.78 11.33 14.36
N TYR A 44 8.46 11.49 14.19
CA TYR A 44 7.60 10.64 13.36
C TYR A 44 7.29 11.28 11.99
N TYR A 45 8.08 12.30 11.58
CA TYR A 45 7.87 13.09 10.35
C TYR A 45 6.52 13.83 10.29
N ILE A 46 5.90 14.07 11.46
CA ILE A 46 4.67 14.83 11.59
C ILE A 46 5.02 16.24 12.04
N THR A 47 4.57 17.25 11.29
CA THR A 47 4.74 18.67 11.63
C THR A 47 3.41 19.41 11.55
N PHE A 48 3.28 20.52 12.26
CA PHE A 48 2.10 21.37 12.24
C PHE A 48 2.51 22.83 12.51
N ASP A 49 1.63 23.80 12.19
CA ASP A 49 1.95 25.19 12.47
C ASP A 49 1.48 25.62 13.86
N ASN A 50 0.27 25.25 14.25
CA ASN A 50 -0.30 25.59 15.54
C ASN A 50 -1.30 24.55 16.01
N LEU A 51 -1.29 24.27 17.33
CA LEU A 51 -2.28 23.47 18.06
C LEU A 51 -2.81 24.33 19.20
N ASN A 52 -4.13 24.54 19.23
CA ASN A 52 -4.83 25.21 20.31
C ASN A 52 -5.82 24.24 20.92
N ILE A 53 -5.79 24.09 22.22
CA ILE A 53 -6.78 23.31 22.98
C ILE A 53 -7.27 24.18 24.12
N GLU A 54 -8.57 24.36 24.21
CA GLU A 54 -9.25 25.01 25.31
C GLU A 54 -10.29 24.06 25.91
N ALA A 55 -10.16 23.73 27.18
CA ALA A 55 -11.05 22.80 27.84
C ALA A 55 -11.48 23.39 29.18
N ASN A 56 -12.79 23.56 29.35
CA ASN A 56 -13.40 24.12 30.54
C ASN A 56 -14.36 23.12 31.15
N THR A 57 -14.32 22.96 32.44
CA THR A 57 -15.28 22.12 33.17
C THR A 57 -15.76 22.83 34.44
N SER A 58 -17.06 22.74 34.72
CA SER A 58 -17.65 23.15 36.00
C SER A 58 -18.97 22.40 36.24
N PRO A 59 -19.44 22.30 37.49
CA PRO A 59 -20.76 21.75 37.80
C PRO A 59 -21.90 22.56 37.17
N GLU A 60 -21.73 23.89 37.03
CA GLU A 60 -22.75 24.78 36.49
C GLU A 60 -22.80 24.78 34.97
N GLU A 61 -21.65 24.86 34.31
CA GLU A 61 -21.54 24.96 32.84
C GLU A 61 -21.39 23.61 32.16
N GLY A 62 -20.89 22.59 32.90
CA GLY A 62 -20.61 21.27 32.35
C GLY A 62 -19.22 21.19 31.70
N PHE A 63 -19.06 20.34 30.68
CA PHE A 63 -17.83 20.13 29.95
C PHE A 63 -17.86 20.87 28.61
N PHE A 64 -16.79 21.59 28.32
CA PHE A 64 -16.50 22.20 27.01
C PHE A 64 -15.08 21.89 26.59
N LEU A 65 -14.90 21.52 25.33
CA LEU A 65 -13.62 21.33 24.69
C LEU A 65 -13.68 21.96 23.29
N ASP A 66 -12.68 22.78 22.97
CA ASP A 66 -12.41 23.31 21.66
C ASP A 66 -10.94 23.02 21.32
N ALA A 67 -10.70 22.28 20.25
CA ALA A 67 -9.37 21.88 19.83
C ALA A 67 -9.17 22.11 18.33
N ASP A 68 -8.22 22.98 17.99
CA ASP A 68 -7.85 23.32 16.62
C ASP A 68 -6.40 22.96 16.33
N LEU A 69 -6.20 22.27 15.21
CA LEU A 69 -4.88 21.93 14.67
C LEU A 69 -4.76 22.48 13.25
N PHE A 70 -3.70 23.27 13.02
CA PHE A 70 -3.48 23.94 11.73
C PHE A 70 -2.24 23.43 11.01
N ASN A 71 -2.38 23.25 9.69
CA ASN A 71 -1.32 22.86 8.76
C ASN A 71 -0.55 21.59 9.20
N LEU A 72 -1.32 20.55 9.54
CA LEU A 72 -0.74 19.23 9.79
C LEU A 72 -0.10 18.69 8.51
N MET A 73 1.18 18.38 8.58
CA MET A 73 1.94 17.79 7.46
C MET A 73 2.55 16.45 7.88
N GLN A 74 2.37 15.46 7.04
CA GLN A 74 3.08 14.19 7.11
C GLN A 74 3.55 13.84 5.69
N ASP A 75 4.86 13.74 5.49
CA ASP A 75 5.52 13.56 4.19
C ASP A 75 5.08 14.60 3.15
N THR A 76 4.29 14.18 2.15
CA THR A 76 3.76 15.03 1.09
C THR A 76 2.31 15.44 1.30
N THR A 77 1.67 14.95 2.36
CA THR A 77 0.26 15.19 2.68
C THR A 77 0.12 16.35 3.64
N ARG A 78 -0.75 17.32 3.30
CA ARG A 78 -1.10 18.45 4.14
C ARG A 78 -2.60 18.48 4.43
N ILE A 79 -2.96 18.63 5.69
CA ILE A 79 -4.32 18.94 6.15
C ILE A 79 -4.28 20.35 6.73
N ASP A 80 -5.10 21.25 6.21
CA ASP A 80 -5.04 22.66 6.59
C ASP A 80 -5.60 22.92 7.98
N THR A 81 -6.73 22.28 8.31
CA THR A 81 -7.41 22.51 9.60
C THR A 81 -8.12 21.24 10.07
N ILE A 82 -7.95 20.93 11.33
CA ILE A 82 -8.76 19.94 12.06
C ILE A 82 -9.33 20.66 13.26
N CYS A 83 -10.67 20.74 13.36
CA CYS A 83 -11.38 21.31 14.50
C CYS A 83 -12.17 20.21 15.19
N LEU A 84 -12.17 20.22 16.52
CA LEU A 84 -13.01 19.38 17.37
C LEU A 84 -13.66 20.23 18.45
N ILE A 85 -14.98 20.30 18.47
CA ILE A 85 -15.76 20.95 19.51
C ILE A 85 -16.60 19.90 20.23
N VAL A 86 -16.49 19.84 21.56
CA VAL A 86 -17.36 19.01 22.41
C VAL A 86 -18.00 19.90 23.45
N ARG A 87 -19.31 19.81 23.58
CA ARG A 87 -20.09 20.60 24.56
C ARG A 87 -21.05 19.72 25.32
N GLN A 88 -21.11 19.89 26.63
CA GLN A 88 -22.13 19.30 27.48
C GLN A 88 -23.34 20.23 27.60
N ASP A 89 -24.53 19.71 27.31
CA ASP A 89 -25.79 20.36 27.62
C ASP A 89 -26.52 19.62 28.77
N SER A 90 -27.77 19.96 29.02
CA SER A 90 -28.57 19.33 30.08
C SER A 90 -28.91 17.86 29.84
N LEU A 91 -28.72 17.35 28.61
CA LEU A 91 -29.12 16.01 28.19
C LEU A 91 -27.92 15.09 27.85
N GLY A 92 -26.70 15.64 27.75
CA GLY A 92 -25.50 14.86 27.45
C GLY A 92 -24.43 15.65 26.69
N LEU A 93 -23.71 15.03 25.77
CA LEU A 93 -22.66 15.67 24.97
C LEU A 93 -23.10 15.88 23.53
N LEU A 94 -22.67 17.00 22.96
CA LEU A 94 -22.70 17.34 21.54
C LEU A 94 -21.26 17.36 21.05
N TYR A 95 -20.96 16.76 19.91
CA TYR A 95 -19.64 16.83 19.27
C TYR A 95 -19.75 17.25 17.82
N ASP A 96 -18.78 18.06 17.40
CA ASP A 96 -18.62 18.57 16.05
C ASP A 96 -17.15 18.51 15.69
N THR A 97 -16.83 17.74 14.65
CA THR A 97 -15.47 17.61 14.14
C THR A 97 -15.46 18.01 12.67
N LYS A 98 -14.50 18.84 12.29
CA LYS A 98 -14.34 19.27 10.90
C LYS A 98 -12.89 19.15 10.46
N VAL A 99 -12.69 18.57 9.29
CA VAL A 99 -11.38 18.45 8.62
C VAL A 99 -11.45 19.18 7.29
N ILE A 100 -10.54 20.13 7.08
CA ILE A 100 -10.46 20.92 5.86
C ILE A 100 -9.09 20.69 5.22
N LYS A 101 -9.11 20.33 3.95
CA LYS A 101 -7.92 20.17 3.11
C LYS A 101 -8.08 21.07 1.89
N THR A 102 -7.20 22.02 1.72
CA THR A 102 -7.15 22.87 0.52
C THR A 102 -6.22 22.28 -0.52
N LYS A 103 -6.19 22.85 -1.72
CA LYS A 103 -5.31 22.37 -2.80
C LYS A 103 -3.84 22.57 -2.42
N TYR A 104 -3.09 21.49 -2.36
CA TYR A 104 -1.66 21.52 -2.10
C TYR A 104 -0.93 20.52 -3.01
N ARG A 105 0.01 20.98 -3.84
CA ARG A 105 0.72 20.15 -4.86
C ARG A 105 -0.27 19.37 -5.73
N LYS A 106 -0.22 18.03 -5.71
CA LYS A 106 -1.12 17.13 -6.45
C LYS A 106 -2.39 16.76 -5.67
N GLN A 107 -2.49 17.16 -4.40
CA GLN A 107 -3.63 16.81 -3.55
C GLN A 107 -4.89 17.59 -3.93
N GLN A 108 -6.03 16.92 -3.83
CA GLN A 108 -7.33 17.55 -4.08
C GLN A 108 -7.91 18.12 -2.78
N PRO A 109 -8.61 19.25 -2.85
CA PRO A 109 -9.27 19.81 -1.68
C PRO A 109 -10.52 19.02 -1.29
N PHE A 110 -10.81 18.98 0.01
CA PHE A 110 -12.07 18.45 0.53
C PHE A 110 -12.41 19.06 1.89
N THR A 111 -13.67 18.91 2.30
CA THR A 111 -14.13 19.13 3.66
C THR A 111 -14.84 17.88 4.15
N ALA A 112 -14.48 17.39 5.32
CA ALA A 112 -15.19 16.32 6.02
C ALA A 112 -15.67 16.82 7.38
N SER A 113 -16.88 16.44 7.78
CA SER A 113 -17.43 16.76 9.09
C SER A 113 -18.10 15.53 9.72
N LEU A 114 -17.95 15.41 11.04
CA LEU A 114 -18.61 14.42 11.87
C LEU A 114 -19.34 15.14 13.00
N LEU A 115 -20.67 15.10 12.95
CA LEU A 115 -21.56 15.75 13.91
C LEU A 115 -22.31 14.67 14.68
N GLY A 116 -22.50 14.85 15.98
CA GLY A 116 -23.35 13.92 16.71
C GLY A 116 -23.65 14.28 18.15
N LYS A 117 -24.38 13.39 18.78
CA LYS A 117 -24.89 13.52 20.14
C LYS A 117 -24.68 12.23 20.91
N LEU A 118 -24.28 12.37 22.15
CA LEU A 118 -24.21 11.28 23.11
C LEU A 118 -25.20 11.58 24.23
N ARG A 119 -26.25 10.76 24.38
CA ARG A 119 -27.34 10.86 25.33
C ARG A 119 -27.43 9.59 26.17
N ASN A 120 -28.18 9.62 27.25
CA ASN A 120 -28.41 8.44 28.11
C ASN A 120 -29.08 7.27 27.36
N THR A 121 -29.89 7.58 26.35
CA THR A 121 -30.71 6.61 25.65
C THR A 121 -30.23 6.31 24.21
N PHE A 122 -29.38 7.21 23.67
CA PHE A 122 -28.87 7.02 22.31
C PHE A 122 -27.54 7.72 22.06
N VAL A 123 -26.85 7.25 21.06
CA VAL A 123 -25.71 7.91 20.41
C VAL A 123 -26.04 8.07 18.95
N ASP A 124 -25.87 9.27 18.40
CA ASP A 124 -25.93 9.47 16.96
C ASP A 124 -24.65 10.11 16.41
N ALA A 125 -24.37 9.83 15.14
CA ALA A 125 -23.28 10.41 14.40
C ALA A 125 -23.71 10.61 12.93
N LYS A 126 -23.37 11.77 12.36
CA LYS A 126 -23.57 12.08 10.94
C LYS A 126 -22.23 12.47 10.32
N LEU A 127 -21.81 11.68 9.33
CA LEU A 127 -20.63 11.95 8.50
C LEU A 127 -21.05 12.65 7.22
N GLU A 128 -20.36 13.73 6.88
CA GLU A 128 -20.50 14.42 5.60
C GLU A 128 -19.12 14.72 5.02
N TYR A 129 -18.92 14.33 3.76
CA TYR A 129 -17.71 14.60 2.99
C TYR A 129 -18.10 15.35 1.72
N THR A 130 -17.39 16.44 1.44
CA THR A 130 -17.63 17.31 0.28
C THR A 130 -16.29 17.55 -0.42
N ASP A 131 -16.24 17.37 -1.73
CA ASP A 131 -15.05 17.63 -2.54
C ASP A 131 -14.76 19.13 -2.70
N GLY A 132 -13.65 19.47 -3.34
CA GLY A 132 -13.23 20.86 -3.57
C GLY A 132 -14.12 21.66 -4.51
N GLN A 133 -15.09 21.03 -5.18
CA GLN A 133 -16.09 21.68 -6.03
C GLN A 133 -17.43 21.90 -5.29
N GLY A 134 -17.50 21.49 -4.03
CA GLY A 134 -18.71 21.58 -3.22
C GLY A 134 -19.71 20.44 -3.46
N LYS A 135 -19.32 19.37 -4.16
CA LYS A 135 -20.17 18.21 -4.38
C LYS A 135 -20.06 17.25 -3.20
N THR A 136 -21.20 16.85 -2.62
CA THR A 136 -21.22 15.88 -1.52
C THR A 136 -20.88 14.47 -2.02
N GLY A 137 -19.84 13.88 -1.45
CA GLY A 137 -19.38 12.53 -1.75
C GLY A 137 -19.87 11.49 -0.76
N ILE A 138 -20.02 11.86 0.53
CA ILE A 138 -20.60 11.03 1.57
C ILE A 138 -21.59 11.87 2.37
N ARG A 139 -22.76 11.33 2.65
CA ARG A 139 -23.71 11.84 3.63
C ARG A 139 -24.46 10.65 4.22
N LEU A 140 -24.02 10.21 5.37
CA LEU A 140 -24.60 9.08 6.08
C LEU A 140 -24.55 9.34 7.57
N GLY A 141 -25.59 8.95 8.27
CA GLY A 141 -25.66 8.98 9.72
C GLY A 141 -26.05 7.61 10.27
N ALA A 142 -25.66 7.38 11.51
CA ALA A 142 -26.06 6.23 12.28
C ALA A 142 -26.50 6.68 13.67
N ARG A 143 -27.53 6.05 14.19
CA ARG A 143 -28.02 6.23 15.54
C ARG A 143 -28.15 4.88 16.22
N VAL A 144 -27.61 4.78 17.41
CA VAL A 144 -27.72 3.61 18.28
C VAL A 144 -28.60 3.98 19.47
N ASP A 145 -29.74 3.37 19.59
CA ASP A 145 -30.67 3.51 20.70
C ASP A 145 -30.54 2.33 21.66
N LYS A 146 -30.62 2.60 22.96
CA LYS A 146 -30.72 1.57 24.00
C LYS A 146 -32.16 1.16 24.17
N GLU A 147 -32.46 -0.10 23.87
CA GLU A 147 -33.76 -0.72 24.11
C GLU A 147 -33.70 -1.64 25.34
N LYS A 148 -34.87 -2.12 25.80
CA LYS A 148 -34.92 -3.08 26.91
C LYS A 148 -34.24 -4.40 26.59
N GLU A 149 -34.22 -4.78 25.34
CA GLU A 149 -33.74 -6.07 24.84
C GLU A 149 -32.34 -6.00 24.25
N GLY A 150 -31.76 -4.79 24.06
CA GLY A 150 -30.43 -4.66 23.46
C GLY A 150 -30.15 -3.28 22.89
N LEU A 151 -29.27 -3.22 21.91
CA LEU A 151 -28.88 -2.01 21.18
C LEU A 151 -29.46 -2.06 19.76
N ARG A 152 -30.24 -1.05 19.40
CA ARG A 152 -30.79 -0.89 18.03
C ARG A 152 -30.02 0.20 17.28
N LEU A 153 -29.36 -0.18 16.21
CA LEU A 153 -28.75 0.73 15.25
C LEU A 153 -29.73 1.04 14.13
N HIS A 154 -29.85 2.31 13.77
CA HIS A 154 -30.65 2.83 12.68
C HIS A 154 -29.80 3.77 11.82
N LEU A 155 -29.85 3.65 10.49
CA LEU A 155 -29.17 4.54 9.55
C LEU A 155 -30.12 5.63 9.05
N PHE A 156 -29.55 6.81 8.74
CA PHE A 156 -30.25 7.96 8.17
C PHE A 156 -29.33 8.82 7.29
N PRO A 157 -29.81 9.72 6.43
CA PRO A 157 -31.21 9.91 6.01
C PRO A 157 -31.71 8.80 5.09
N GLU A 158 -32.97 8.84 4.65
CA GLU A 158 -33.55 7.89 3.70
C GLU A 158 -32.89 7.94 2.30
N ASP A 159 -32.22 9.05 1.97
CA ASP A 159 -31.46 9.28 0.75
C ASP A 159 -29.94 9.51 1.04
N PRO A 160 -29.24 8.54 1.62
CA PRO A 160 -27.81 8.69 1.90
C PRO A 160 -27.01 8.83 0.60
N ILE A 161 -25.88 9.54 0.70
CA ILE A 161 -24.93 9.69 -0.40
C ILE A 161 -23.69 8.87 -0.05
N LEU A 162 -23.28 7.97 -0.94
CA LEU A 162 -22.06 7.19 -0.83
C LEU A 162 -21.32 7.25 -2.17
N ALA A 163 -20.04 7.55 -2.15
CA ALA A 163 -19.19 7.70 -3.32
C ALA A 163 -19.82 8.60 -4.41
N PHE A 164 -20.35 9.77 -4.01
CA PHE A 164 -21.00 10.78 -4.88
C PHE A 164 -22.28 10.32 -5.57
N ARG A 165 -22.86 9.19 -5.14
CA ARG A 165 -24.10 8.62 -5.65
C ARG A 165 -25.13 8.57 -4.53
N THR A 166 -26.38 8.89 -4.88
CA THR A 166 -27.50 8.78 -3.93
C THR A 166 -28.03 7.37 -3.92
N PHE A 167 -28.21 6.82 -2.74
CA PHE A 167 -28.87 5.54 -2.49
C PHE A 167 -30.23 5.79 -1.86
N LYS A 168 -31.09 4.80 -1.93
CA LYS A 168 -32.34 4.74 -1.16
C LYS A 168 -32.17 3.75 -0.04
N LEU A 169 -32.47 4.17 1.16
CA LEU A 169 -32.43 3.37 2.37
C LEU A 169 -33.88 3.02 2.76
N ASN A 170 -34.14 1.78 3.18
CA ASN A 170 -35.46 1.42 3.70
C ASN A 170 -35.78 2.22 4.97
N THR A 171 -37.04 2.66 5.08
CA THR A 171 -37.49 3.57 6.17
C THR A 171 -37.35 2.92 7.54
N ASP A 172 -37.68 1.63 7.64
CA ASP A 172 -37.68 0.86 8.90
C ASP A 172 -36.38 0.07 9.09
N ASN A 173 -35.26 0.61 8.59
CA ASN A 173 -33.99 -0.09 8.69
C ASN A 173 -33.52 -0.21 10.15
N TYR A 174 -32.91 -1.34 10.47
CA TYR A 174 -32.32 -1.57 11.80
C TYR A 174 -31.27 -2.68 11.81
N ILE A 175 -30.39 -2.63 12.80
CA ILE A 175 -29.61 -3.77 13.31
C ILE A 175 -29.86 -3.80 14.81
N LEU A 176 -30.50 -4.85 15.31
CA LEU A 176 -30.77 -5.08 16.73
C LEU A 176 -29.80 -6.11 17.27
N TYR A 177 -28.90 -5.66 18.14
CA TYR A 177 -27.93 -6.51 18.82
C TYR A 177 -28.40 -6.79 20.24
N ARG A 178 -28.79 -8.03 20.54
CA ARG A 178 -29.10 -8.49 21.90
C ARG A 178 -27.89 -9.17 22.54
N ASN A 179 -27.23 -10.04 21.80
CA ASN A 179 -25.96 -10.68 22.12
C ASN A 179 -25.35 -11.26 20.83
N ILE A 180 -24.18 -11.89 20.91
CA ILE A 180 -23.47 -12.44 19.75
C ILE A 180 -24.25 -13.55 19.02
N LYS A 181 -25.21 -14.20 19.66
CA LYS A 181 -26.04 -15.27 19.08
C LYS A 181 -27.43 -14.78 18.65
N ASP A 182 -27.78 -13.55 18.99
CA ASP A 182 -29.10 -12.99 18.75
C ASP A 182 -28.93 -11.56 18.19
N ILE A 183 -28.81 -11.50 16.87
CA ILE A 183 -28.71 -10.28 16.08
C ILE A 183 -29.78 -10.35 15.01
N ALA A 184 -30.66 -9.34 14.99
CA ALA A 184 -31.65 -9.19 13.92
C ALA A 184 -31.32 -7.94 13.09
N ALA A 185 -31.50 -8.02 11.78
CA ALA A 185 -31.18 -6.91 10.89
C ALA A 185 -32.14 -6.83 9.70
N ASP A 186 -32.42 -5.61 9.24
CA ASP A 186 -32.95 -5.30 7.94
C ASP A 186 -32.49 -3.90 7.53
N VAL A 187 -31.37 -3.83 6.82
CA VAL A 187 -30.81 -2.59 6.27
C VAL A 187 -30.62 -2.79 4.78
N ARG A 188 -31.37 -2.05 3.97
CA ARG A 188 -31.32 -2.15 2.52
C ARG A 188 -31.02 -0.80 1.87
N LEU A 189 -29.85 -0.71 1.26
CA LEU A 189 -29.43 0.40 0.42
C LEU A 189 -29.54 -0.02 -1.05
N THR A 190 -30.23 0.77 -1.86
CA THR A 190 -30.35 0.52 -3.30
C THR A 190 -29.94 1.77 -4.06
N GLY A 191 -29.03 1.61 -5.01
CA GLY A 191 -28.52 2.66 -5.87
C GLY A 191 -28.90 2.45 -7.35
N GLU A 192 -28.28 3.24 -8.21
CA GLU A 192 -28.39 3.08 -9.66
C GLU A 192 -27.67 1.81 -10.14
N ASN A 193 -28.03 1.31 -11.32
CA ASN A 193 -27.42 0.15 -11.99
C ASN A 193 -27.40 -1.14 -11.12
N ASN A 194 -28.42 -1.36 -10.32
CA ASN A 194 -28.55 -2.50 -9.40
C ASN A 194 -27.47 -2.54 -8.29
N ALA A 195 -26.76 -1.43 -8.06
CA ALA A 195 -25.85 -1.35 -6.91
C ALA A 195 -26.68 -1.45 -5.62
N SER A 196 -26.34 -2.39 -4.75
CA SER A 196 -27.07 -2.56 -3.48
C SER A 196 -26.18 -3.09 -2.36
N LEU A 197 -26.55 -2.74 -1.15
CA LEU A 197 -26.13 -3.40 0.08
C LEU A 197 -27.39 -3.81 0.84
N TRP A 198 -27.50 -5.09 1.15
CA TRP A 198 -28.62 -5.61 1.95
C TRP A 198 -28.08 -6.43 3.11
N ILE A 199 -28.29 -5.96 4.33
CA ILE A 199 -27.99 -6.66 5.56
C ILE A 199 -29.30 -7.09 6.18
N HIS A 200 -29.53 -8.39 6.29
CA HIS A 200 -30.79 -8.92 6.78
C HIS A 200 -30.61 -10.20 7.57
N SER A 201 -31.54 -10.47 8.44
CA SER A 201 -31.60 -11.72 9.18
C SER A 201 -32.56 -12.71 8.52
N LEU A 202 -32.19 -13.99 8.55
CA LEU A 202 -33.01 -15.11 8.12
C LEU A 202 -33.16 -16.10 9.28
N ALA A 203 -34.29 -16.80 9.32
CA ALA A 203 -34.47 -17.88 10.28
C ALA A 203 -33.50 -19.01 9.95
N GLY A 204 -32.52 -19.20 10.80
CA GLY A 204 -31.53 -20.30 10.72
C GLY A 204 -32.02 -21.59 11.34
N GLU A 205 -31.14 -22.57 11.41
CA GLU A 205 -31.37 -23.82 12.11
C GLU A 205 -31.52 -23.56 13.63
N GLU A 206 -32.29 -24.41 14.31
CA GLU A 206 -32.50 -24.34 15.76
C GLU A 206 -33.16 -23.05 16.29
N GLY A 207 -33.77 -22.22 15.41
CA GLY A 207 -34.49 -21.00 15.78
C GLY A 207 -33.60 -19.80 16.09
N MET A 208 -32.30 -19.86 15.76
CA MET A 208 -31.38 -18.74 15.77
C MET A 208 -31.46 -17.97 14.45
N GLU A 209 -31.25 -16.66 14.49
CA GLU A 209 -31.24 -15.85 13.27
C GLU A 209 -29.83 -15.80 12.67
N GLU A 210 -29.71 -16.12 11.38
CA GLU A 210 -28.50 -15.93 10.60
C GLU A 210 -28.50 -14.52 9.99
N ILE A 211 -27.34 -13.88 9.95
CA ILE A 211 -27.17 -12.57 9.33
C ILE A 211 -26.49 -12.75 7.97
N HIS A 212 -27.15 -12.22 6.95
CA HIS A 212 -26.63 -12.11 5.60
C HIS A 212 -26.32 -10.65 5.28
N ALA A 213 -25.15 -10.40 4.67
CA ALA A 213 -24.78 -9.09 4.15
C ALA A 213 -24.39 -9.23 2.67
N GLU A 214 -25.31 -8.88 1.79
CA GLU A 214 -25.16 -8.97 0.34
C GLU A 214 -24.75 -7.62 -0.25
N LEU A 215 -23.61 -7.58 -0.90
CA LEU A 215 -23.13 -6.43 -1.66
C LEU A 215 -23.18 -6.76 -3.14
N SER A 216 -23.90 -5.98 -3.93
CA SER A 216 -24.11 -6.28 -5.35
C SER A 216 -23.73 -5.10 -6.24
N GLN A 217 -23.03 -5.40 -7.33
CA GLN A 217 -22.74 -4.48 -8.44
C GLN A 217 -22.16 -3.13 -8.00
N ILE A 218 -21.19 -3.13 -7.11
CA ILE A 218 -20.49 -1.92 -6.67
C ILE A 218 -19.39 -1.57 -7.68
N ASP A 219 -19.56 -0.44 -8.34
CA ASP A 219 -18.66 0.09 -9.34
C ASP A 219 -17.43 0.73 -8.69
N LEU A 220 -16.28 0.05 -8.73
CA LEU A 220 -15.01 0.52 -8.15
C LEU A 220 -14.49 1.78 -8.85
N ASP A 221 -14.73 1.95 -10.16
CA ASP A 221 -14.34 3.13 -10.92
C ASP A 221 -15.07 4.39 -10.42
N ALA A 222 -16.34 4.24 -10.08
CA ALA A 222 -17.11 5.35 -9.52
C ALA A 222 -16.60 5.77 -8.12
N ILE A 223 -16.21 4.80 -7.29
CA ILE A 223 -15.65 5.08 -5.96
C ILE A 223 -14.32 5.81 -6.11
N THR A 224 -13.37 5.28 -6.87
CA THR A 224 -12.02 5.84 -6.98
C THR A 224 -11.98 7.18 -7.70
N LYS A 225 -12.85 7.41 -8.69
CA LYS A 225 -13.02 8.73 -9.31
C LYS A 225 -13.57 9.79 -8.36
N GLY A 226 -14.41 9.36 -7.42
CA GLY A 226 -14.96 10.25 -6.39
C GLY A 226 -13.93 10.65 -5.33
N PHE A 227 -12.91 9.82 -5.10
CA PHE A 227 -11.86 10.04 -4.11
C PHE A 227 -10.48 10.01 -4.77
N PRO A 228 -10.02 11.15 -5.33
CA PRO A 228 -8.81 11.22 -6.16
C PRO A 228 -7.49 10.86 -5.45
N ASP A 229 -7.49 10.79 -4.13
CA ASP A 229 -6.34 10.32 -3.34
C ASP A 229 -6.27 8.78 -3.29
N LEU A 230 -7.32 8.07 -3.75
CA LEU A 230 -7.30 6.61 -3.91
C LEU A 230 -6.67 6.22 -5.25
N PRO A 231 -5.97 5.08 -5.31
CA PRO A 231 -5.48 4.55 -6.56
C PRO A 231 -6.64 4.25 -7.52
N SER A 232 -6.45 4.47 -8.81
CA SER A 232 -7.47 4.21 -9.82
C SER A 232 -7.78 2.71 -9.89
N MET A 233 -9.02 2.33 -9.61
CA MET A 233 -9.51 0.96 -9.75
C MET A 233 -10.73 0.91 -10.66
N ARG A 234 -10.88 -0.15 -11.45
CA ARG A 234 -12.07 -0.44 -12.25
C ARG A 234 -12.44 -1.89 -12.08
N GLY A 235 -13.72 -2.17 -12.04
CA GLY A 235 -14.29 -3.50 -11.86
C GLY A 235 -15.63 -3.40 -11.12
N MET A 236 -16.41 -4.47 -11.16
CA MET A 236 -17.66 -4.59 -10.43
C MET A 236 -17.45 -5.54 -9.26
N LEU A 237 -17.63 -5.03 -8.03
CA LEU A 237 -17.51 -5.80 -6.80
C LEU A 237 -18.89 -6.31 -6.37
N SER A 238 -18.99 -7.60 -6.13
CA SER A 238 -20.09 -8.24 -5.42
C SER A 238 -19.53 -9.09 -4.28
N ALA A 239 -20.21 -9.16 -3.16
CA ALA A 239 -19.81 -9.98 -2.03
C ALA A 239 -21.03 -10.47 -1.26
N ASP A 240 -20.91 -11.64 -0.66
CA ASP A 240 -21.89 -12.23 0.25
C ASP A 240 -21.17 -12.64 1.53
N LEU A 241 -21.70 -12.23 2.67
CA LEU A 241 -21.22 -12.62 3.98
C LEU A 241 -22.36 -13.19 4.78
N GLN A 242 -22.21 -14.41 5.24
CA GLN A 242 -23.12 -15.11 6.12
C GLN A 242 -22.50 -15.28 7.51
N TYR A 243 -23.22 -14.84 8.52
CA TYR A 243 -22.91 -15.11 9.91
C TYR A 243 -23.97 -16.05 10.48
N ALA A 244 -23.58 -17.29 10.79
CA ALA A 244 -24.47 -18.32 11.29
C ALA A 244 -24.10 -18.67 12.76
N PRO A 245 -24.87 -18.21 13.77
CA PRO A 245 -24.66 -18.59 15.15
C PRO A 245 -25.06 -20.04 15.42
N SER A 246 -24.44 -20.69 16.40
CA SER A 246 -24.79 -22.00 16.91
C SER A 246 -24.80 -22.03 18.45
N ASP A 247 -25.25 -23.11 19.07
CA ASP A 247 -25.34 -23.21 20.54
C ASP A 247 -24.01 -22.95 21.26
N SER A 248 -22.90 -23.37 20.68
CA SER A 248 -21.56 -23.25 21.30
C SER A 248 -20.63 -22.27 20.60
N SER A 249 -20.99 -21.77 19.40
CA SER A 249 -20.08 -21.00 18.58
C SER A 249 -20.83 -20.21 17.48
N PHE A 250 -20.14 -19.84 16.41
CA PHE A 250 -20.71 -19.26 15.18
C PHE A 250 -19.85 -19.69 13.98
N MET A 251 -20.34 -19.49 12.79
CA MET A 251 -19.57 -19.65 11.55
C MET A 251 -19.72 -18.36 10.72
N VAL A 252 -18.63 -17.98 10.05
CA VAL A 252 -18.68 -16.91 9.04
C VAL A 252 -18.26 -17.50 7.71
N VAL A 253 -19.11 -17.34 6.71
CA VAL A 253 -18.79 -17.61 5.31
C VAL A 253 -18.76 -16.29 4.58
N ALA A 254 -17.72 -16.05 3.79
CA ALA A 254 -17.60 -14.84 3.00
C ALA A 254 -17.13 -15.18 1.59
N ASP A 255 -17.92 -14.78 0.61
CA ASP A 255 -17.62 -14.88 -0.80
C ASP A 255 -17.53 -13.49 -1.39
N ALA A 256 -16.45 -13.19 -2.12
CA ALA A 256 -16.30 -11.91 -2.82
C ALA A 256 -15.87 -12.16 -4.26
N HIS A 257 -16.46 -11.41 -5.17
CA HIS A 257 -16.19 -11.49 -6.59
C HIS A 257 -15.95 -10.08 -7.14
N ILE A 258 -14.82 -9.89 -7.83
CA ILE A 258 -14.51 -8.65 -8.56
C ILE A 258 -14.39 -9.00 -10.03
N ASP A 259 -15.40 -8.60 -10.80
CA ASP A 259 -15.37 -8.79 -12.23
C ASP A 259 -14.40 -7.80 -12.89
N SER A 260 -13.46 -8.32 -13.66
CA SER A 260 -12.53 -7.55 -14.49
C SER A 260 -11.79 -6.43 -13.75
N LEU A 261 -11.10 -6.77 -12.65
CA LEU A 261 -10.33 -5.80 -11.88
C LEU A 261 -9.16 -5.23 -12.69
N PHE A 262 -9.11 -3.89 -12.74
CA PHE A 262 -7.95 -3.10 -13.17
C PHE A 262 -7.47 -2.23 -12.00
N TYR A 263 -6.16 -2.12 -11.82
CA TYR A 263 -5.52 -1.25 -10.86
C TYR A 263 -4.49 -0.37 -11.57
N GLU A 264 -4.56 0.95 -11.40
CA GLU A 264 -3.70 1.94 -12.08
C GLU A 264 -3.61 1.71 -13.60
N GLY A 265 -4.73 1.31 -14.22
CA GLY A 265 -4.83 1.01 -15.65
C GLY A 265 -4.27 -0.36 -16.08
N GLY A 266 -3.59 -1.10 -15.21
CA GLY A 266 -3.13 -2.46 -15.45
C GLY A 266 -4.20 -3.51 -15.10
N ARG A 267 -4.33 -4.57 -15.92
CA ARG A 267 -5.30 -5.64 -15.69
C ARG A 267 -4.79 -6.61 -14.62
N VAL A 268 -5.56 -6.79 -13.55
CA VAL A 268 -5.35 -7.83 -12.53
C VAL A 268 -6.09 -9.12 -12.92
N GLY A 269 -7.33 -9.01 -13.37
CA GLY A 269 -8.17 -10.13 -13.81
C GLY A 269 -9.51 -10.18 -13.08
N GLU A 270 -10.28 -11.23 -13.32
CA GLU A 270 -11.45 -11.59 -12.53
C GLU A 270 -10.97 -12.27 -11.25
N LEU A 271 -11.36 -11.76 -10.08
CA LEU A 271 -10.95 -12.32 -8.80
C LEU A 271 -12.16 -12.84 -8.02
N MET A 272 -12.02 -14.03 -7.43
CA MET A 272 -12.98 -14.56 -6.48
C MET A 272 -12.24 -15.00 -5.21
N PHE A 273 -12.82 -14.69 -4.06
CA PHE A 273 -12.35 -15.07 -2.73
C PHE A 273 -13.48 -15.83 -2.05
N ASN A 274 -13.19 -17.03 -1.58
CA ASN A 274 -14.11 -17.81 -0.76
C ASN A 274 -13.42 -18.05 0.58
N THR A 275 -14.10 -17.76 1.67
CA THR A 275 -13.52 -17.86 3.01
C THR A 275 -14.54 -18.45 3.97
N VAL A 276 -14.12 -19.42 4.75
CA VAL A 276 -14.87 -19.96 5.89
C VAL A 276 -14.04 -19.73 7.15
N TYR A 277 -14.65 -19.08 8.13
CA TYR A 277 -14.07 -18.93 9.46
C TYR A 277 -14.95 -19.65 10.47
N LEU A 278 -14.34 -20.56 11.24
CA LEU A 278 -15.01 -21.40 12.22
C LEU A 278 -14.26 -21.33 13.56
N PRO A 279 -14.80 -20.67 14.59
CA PRO A 279 -14.33 -20.85 15.95
C PRO A 279 -14.75 -22.22 16.46
N LEU A 280 -13.78 -23.10 16.70
CA LEU A 280 -14.00 -24.44 17.27
C LEU A 280 -14.26 -24.39 18.78
N SER A 281 -13.76 -23.35 19.44
CA SER A 281 -13.98 -22.99 20.84
C SER A 281 -13.63 -21.50 21.05
N ASP A 282 -13.81 -20.98 22.26
CA ASP A 282 -13.39 -19.61 22.62
C ASP A 282 -11.91 -19.32 22.36
N LYS A 283 -11.10 -20.36 22.18
CA LYS A 283 -9.65 -20.25 22.03
C LYS A 283 -9.11 -20.89 20.76
N GLU A 284 -9.91 -21.61 20.02
CA GLU A 284 -9.48 -22.37 18.86
C GLU A 284 -10.28 -21.94 17.64
N HIS A 285 -9.59 -21.55 16.59
CA HIS A 285 -10.18 -20.96 15.39
C HIS A 285 -9.59 -21.63 14.15
N GLN A 286 -10.44 -21.86 13.16
CA GLN A 286 -10.04 -22.37 11.86
C GLN A 286 -10.45 -21.37 10.78
N VAL A 287 -9.56 -21.17 9.80
CA VAL A 287 -9.83 -20.38 8.60
C VAL A 287 -9.48 -21.23 7.39
N ASP A 288 -10.39 -21.27 6.44
CA ASP A 288 -10.18 -21.85 5.12
C ASP A 288 -10.46 -20.79 4.07
N MET A 289 -9.49 -20.52 3.19
CA MET A 289 -9.58 -19.45 2.21
C MET A 289 -9.08 -19.92 0.84
N HIS A 290 -9.84 -19.62 -0.20
CA HIS A 290 -9.50 -19.91 -1.59
C HIS A 290 -9.48 -18.64 -2.42
N LEU A 291 -8.45 -18.47 -3.22
CA LEU A 291 -8.32 -17.38 -4.20
C LEU A 291 -8.38 -17.96 -5.60
N PHE A 292 -9.30 -17.43 -6.41
CA PHE A 292 -9.43 -17.75 -7.83
C PHE A 292 -9.11 -16.53 -8.68
N ARG A 293 -8.48 -16.77 -9.82
CA ARG A 293 -8.32 -15.79 -10.88
C ARG A 293 -8.81 -16.36 -12.20
N ASP A 294 -9.63 -15.58 -12.89
CA ASP A 294 -10.24 -16.00 -14.17
C ASP A 294 -10.84 -17.43 -14.04
N ARG A 295 -11.52 -17.73 -12.91
CA ARG A 295 -12.17 -18.98 -12.49
C ARG A 295 -11.24 -20.16 -12.19
N ASN A 296 -9.92 -19.97 -12.18
CA ASN A 296 -8.98 -21.00 -11.78
C ASN A 296 -8.50 -20.71 -10.37
N GLU A 297 -8.47 -21.74 -9.52
CA GLU A 297 -7.87 -21.62 -8.19
C GLU A 297 -6.36 -21.40 -8.32
N VAL A 298 -5.88 -20.29 -7.78
CA VAL A 298 -4.48 -19.91 -7.84
C VAL A 298 -3.75 -20.04 -6.51
N ALA A 299 -4.50 -19.96 -5.40
CA ALA A 299 -3.97 -20.20 -4.07
C ALA A 299 -5.07 -20.64 -3.10
N ALA A 300 -4.72 -21.45 -2.12
CA ALA A 300 -5.56 -21.83 -1.00
C ALA A 300 -4.77 -21.75 0.31
N ILE A 301 -5.45 -21.35 1.39
CA ILE A 301 -4.90 -21.28 2.74
C ILE A 301 -5.84 -22.03 3.68
N ASN A 302 -5.30 -22.96 4.46
CA ASN A 302 -5.98 -23.57 5.59
C ASN A 302 -5.15 -23.29 6.84
N ALA A 303 -5.74 -22.66 7.84
CA ALA A 303 -5.05 -22.26 9.05
C ALA A 303 -5.86 -22.57 10.30
N TYR A 304 -5.17 -23.09 11.30
CA TYR A 304 -5.67 -23.32 12.64
C TYR A 304 -4.92 -22.43 13.62
N TYR A 305 -5.64 -21.72 14.47
CA TYR A 305 -5.10 -20.83 15.47
C TYR A 305 -5.65 -21.16 16.85
N LYS A 306 -4.78 -21.27 17.83
CA LYS A 306 -5.12 -21.53 19.23
C LYS A 306 -4.61 -20.43 20.14
N MET A 307 -5.52 -19.74 20.83
CA MET A 307 -5.22 -18.73 21.84
C MET A 307 -4.87 -19.40 23.18
N GLY A 308 -3.80 -18.93 23.85
CA GLY A 308 -3.40 -19.45 25.14
C GLY A 308 -2.30 -18.60 25.80
N LYS A 309 -1.65 -19.15 26.83
CA LYS A 309 -0.43 -18.52 27.41
C LYS A 309 0.70 -18.46 26.38
N THR A 310 0.74 -19.43 25.49
CA THR A 310 1.52 -19.46 24.26
C THR A 310 0.53 -19.71 23.13
N ASP A 311 0.30 -18.69 22.31
CA ASP A 311 -0.52 -18.82 21.12
C ASP A 311 0.15 -19.79 20.14
N TYR A 312 -0.65 -20.57 19.42
CA TYR A 312 -0.16 -21.52 18.43
C TYR A 312 -0.87 -21.31 17.09
N LEU A 313 -0.09 -21.22 16.03
CA LEU A 313 -0.54 -21.13 14.65
C LEU A 313 -0.06 -22.38 13.89
N ASP A 314 -0.94 -22.99 13.12
CA ASP A 314 -0.65 -24.06 12.17
C ASP A 314 -1.41 -23.76 10.88
N GLY A 315 -0.70 -23.38 9.85
CA GLY A 315 -1.28 -22.98 8.58
C GLY A 315 -0.54 -23.57 7.41
N ASN A 316 -1.29 -23.97 6.40
CA ASN A 316 -0.77 -24.44 5.13
C ASN A 316 -1.29 -23.53 4.00
N MET A 317 -0.38 -23.07 3.16
CA MET A 317 -0.70 -22.34 1.95
C MET A 317 -0.25 -23.15 0.73
N ASN A 318 -1.17 -23.44 -0.15
CA ASN A 318 -0.91 -24.05 -1.44
C ASN A 318 -1.05 -23.00 -2.54
N ILE A 319 0.01 -22.78 -3.30
CA ILE A 319 0.02 -21.88 -4.46
C ILE A 319 0.06 -22.76 -5.70
N THR A 320 -1.11 -22.96 -6.32
CA THR A 320 -1.24 -23.86 -7.49
C THR A 320 -0.60 -23.27 -8.73
N ALA A 321 -0.94 -22.02 -9.06
CA ALA A 321 -0.36 -21.29 -10.19
C ALA A 321 -0.75 -19.81 -10.11
N LEU A 322 -0.14 -19.05 -9.21
CA LEU A 322 -0.40 -17.62 -9.06
C LEU A 322 0.27 -16.85 -10.20
N PRO A 323 -0.49 -16.27 -11.16
CA PRO A 323 0.08 -15.56 -12.29
C PRO A 323 0.79 -14.29 -11.85
N LEU A 324 2.07 -14.17 -12.18
CA LEU A 324 2.90 -13.01 -11.79
C LEU A 324 2.47 -11.71 -12.47
N GLU A 325 1.75 -11.79 -13.58
CA GLU A 325 1.18 -10.63 -14.27
C GLU A 325 0.22 -9.82 -13.38
N MET A 326 -0.40 -10.45 -12.38
CA MET A 326 -1.27 -9.76 -11.40
C MET A 326 -0.53 -8.68 -10.61
N VAL A 327 0.79 -8.82 -10.47
CA VAL A 327 1.63 -7.90 -9.71
C VAL A 327 2.05 -6.67 -10.55
N ASN A 328 2.01 -6.76 -11.89
CA ASN A 328 2.48 -5.70 -12.78
C ASN A 328 1.82 -4.32 -12.54
N PRO A 329 0.52 -4.22 -12.24
CA PRO A 329 -0.12 -2.93 -11.96
C PRO A 329 0.44 -2.23 -10.72
N PHE A 330 1.06 -2.97 -9.80
CA PHE A 330 1.62 -2.45 -8.55
C PHE A 330 3.10 -2.07 -8.66
N ILE A 331 3.74 -2.34 -9.83
CA ILE A 331 5.13 -1.97 -10.07
C ILE A 331 5.18 -0.49 -10.49
N PRO A 332 5.90 0.38 -9.73
CA PRO A 332 6.00 1.81 -10.04
C PRO A 332 6.59 2.07 -11.43
N ASP A 333 6.08 3.11 -12.11
CA ASP A 333 6.63 3.67 -13.35
C ASP A 333 6.91 2.66 -14.48
N LYS A 334 6.26 1.50 -14.44
CA LYS A 334 6.51 0.41 -15.39
C LYS A 334 7.98 0.00 -15.50
N MET A 335 8.73 0.11 -14.40
CA MET A 335 10.16 -0.22 -14.35
C MET A 335 10.45 -1.66 -14.73
N ALA A 336 9.50 -2.55 -14.44
CA ALA A 336 9.60 -3.97 -14.79
C ALA A 336 8.23 -4.55 -15.18
N LYS A 337 8.25 -5.67 -15.89
CA LYS A 337 7.06 -6.46 -16.20
C LYS A 337 7.33 -7.93 -15.91
N LEU A 338 6.55 -8.51 -15.03
CA LEU A 338 6.58 -9.92 -14.68
C LEU A 338 5.66 -10.75 -15.60
N THR A 339 6.06 -11.95 -15.91
CA THR A 339 5.29 -12.96 -16.65
C THR A 339 5.50 -14.34 -16.04
N GLY A 340 4.58 -15.29 -16.32
CA GLY A 340 4.64 -16.65 -15.80
C GLY A 340 3.87 -16.81 -14.48
N ALA A 341 4.13 -17.89 -13.76
CA ALA A 341 3.41 -18.22 -12.55
C ALA A 341 4.32 -18.58 -11.38
N LEU A 342 3.88 -18.27 -10.17
CA LEU A 342 4.43 -18.77 -8.93
C LEU A 342 3.66 -20.02 -8.50
N GLN A 343 4.36 -21.07 -8.13
CA GLN A 343 3.84 -22.30 -7.54
C GLN A 343 4.53 -22.54 -6.21
N GLY A 344 3.91 -23.28 -5.29
CA GLY A 344 4.58 -23.63 -4.04
C GLY A 344 3.65 -24.14 -2.97
N GLU A 345 4.28 -24.66 -1.92
CA GLU A 345 3.62 -25.11 -0.71
C GLU A 345 4.38 -24.54 0.48
N LEU A 346 3.66 -23.86 1.37
CA LEU A 346 4.21 -23.23 2.56
C LEU A 346 3.45 -23.70 3.79
N ALA A 347 4.17 -24.16 4.81
CA ALA A 347 3.65 -24.42 6.14
C ALA A 347 4.14 -23.32 7.09
N ILE A 348 3.21 -22.71 7.82
CA ILE A 348 3.47 -21.66 8.81
C ILE A 348 3.06 -22.22 10.17
N THR A 349 4.02 -22.47 11.04
CA THR A 349 3.78 -23.09 12.35
C THR A 349 4.45 -22.30 13.47
N GLY A 350 3.99 -22.50 14.71
CA GLY A 350 4.63 -21.89 15.88
C GLY A 350 3.77 -20.85 16.57
N THR A 351 4.39 -19.89 17.27
CA THR A 351 3.66 -18.83 17.97
C THR A 351 3.43 -17.63 17.02
N THR A 352 2.40 -16.83 17.28
CA THR A 352 2.13 -15.60 16.50
C THR A 352 3.25 -14.58 16.59
N SER A 353 4.01 -14.59 17.68
CA SER A 353 5.18 -13.73 17.89
C SER A 353 6.46 -14.22 17.18
N ALA A 354 6.53 -15.53 16.88
CA ALA A 354 7.67 -16.18 16.24
C ALA A 354 7.19 -17.32 15.32
N PRO A 355 6.51 -17.02 14.21
CA PRO A 355 6.08 -18.04 13.26
C PRO A 355 7.26 -18.59 12.48
N ALA A 356 7.28 -19.91 12.27
CA ALA A 356 8.25 -20.61 11.44
C ALA A 356 7.62 -20.95 10.08
N VAL A 357 8.18 -20.45 9.01
CA VAL A 357 7.77 -20.75 7.64
C VAL A 357 8.67 -21.83 7.07
N ASN A 358 8.05 -22.89 6.55
CA ASN A 358 8.73 -23.99 5.87
C ASN A 358 8.04 -24.30 4.55
N GLY A 359 8.77 -24.83 3.59
CA GLY A 359 8.22 -25.23 2.30
C GLY A 359 9.09 -24.86 1.13
N TYR A 360 8.47 -24.57 0.01
CA TYR A 360 9.15 -24.14 -1.20
C TYR A 360 8.27 -23.22 -2.06
N VAL A 361 8.92 -22.44 -2.89
CA VAL A 361 8.29 -21.74 -4.02
C VAL A 361 9.07 -22.04 -5.29
N ARG A 362 8.38 -22.06 -6.43
CA ARG A 362 8.93 -22.35 -7.75
C ARG A 362 8.40 -21.34 -8.76
N MET A 363 9.30 -20.83 -9.59
CA MET A 363 8.96 -19.99 -10.73
C MET A 363 8.64 -20.86 -11.95
N ASP A 364 7.37 -20.92 -12.37
CA ASP A 364 7.02 -21.67 -13.59
C ASP A 364 6.92 -20.77 -14.81
N SER A 365 7.81 -21.01 -15.79
CA SER A 365 7.87 -20.26 -17.05
C SER A 365 7.93 -18.74 -16.83
N SER A 366 8.54 -18.32 -15.72
CA SER A 366 8.52 -16.95 -15.24
C SER A 366 9.70 -16.15 -15.77
N ALA A 367 9.43 -14.88 -16.06
CA ALA A 367 10.44 -13.91 -16.47
C ALA A 367 10.11 -12.51 -15.95
N VAL A 368 11.16 -11.70 -15.80
CA VAL A 368 11.04 -10.26 -15.56
C VAL A 368 11.65 -9.51 -16.75
N TYR A 369 10.86 -8.69 -17.41
CA TYR A 369 11.35 -7.71 -18.38
C TYR A 369 11.70 -6.42 -17.63
N VAL A 370 12.94 -5.93 -17.75
CA VAL A 370 13.41 -4.70 -17.12
C VAL A 370 13.48 -3.62 -18.18
N THR A 371 12.63 -2.58 -18.04
CA THR A 371 12.44 -1.54 -19.07
C THR A 371 13.71 -0.75 -19.35
N ALA A 372 14.45 -0.37 -18.31
CA ALA A 372 15.68 0.43 -18.43
C ALA A 372 16.76 -0.23 -19.29
N VAL A 373 16.86 -1.55 -19.24
CA VAL A 373 17.83 -2.34 -20.04
C VAL A 373 17.20 -3.00 -21.27
N GLY A 374 15.88 -2.91 -21.42
CA GLY A 374 15.15 -3.48 -22.56
C GLY A 374 15.31 -5.00 -22.72
N SER A 375 15.57 -5.71 -21.63
CA SER A 375 15.88 -7.15 -21.64
C SER A 375 15.03 -7.94 -20.66
N SER A 376 14.77 -9.22 -21.02
CA SER A 376 14.04 -10.17 -20.17
C SER A 376 15.00 -11.12 -19.49
N PHE A 377 14.76 -11.35 -18.20
CA PHE A 377 15.47 -12.30 -17.35
C PHE A 377 14.54 -13.44 -16.99
N ARG A 378 14.85 -14.66 -17.43
CA ARG A 378 14.06 -15.86 -17.19
C ARG A 378 14.56 -16.59 -15.96
N PHE A 379 13.64 -16.96 -15.09
CA PHE A 379 13.92 -17.69 -13.87
C PHE A 379 13.99 -19.20 -14.13
N ASP A 380 14.84 -19.90 -13.38
CA ASP A 380 14.90 -21.36 -13.37
C ASP A 380 13.61 -21.94 -12.76
N LYS A 381 13.33 -23.21 -13.07
CA LYS A 381 12.21 -23.98 -12.51
C LYS A 381 12.58 -24.75 -11.23
N GLN A 382 13.74 -24.49 -10.66
CA GLN A 382 14.17 -25.11 -9.41
C GLN A 382 13.34 -24.59 -8.23
N ASP A 383 13.18 -25.46 -7.22
CA ASP A 383 12.55 -25.07 -5.97
C ASP A 383 13.47 -24.14 -5.17
N ILE A 384 12.93 -22.99 -4.80
CA ILE A 384 13.51 -22.10 -3.81
C ILE A 384 12.98 -22.56 -2.46
N LYS A 385 13.82 -23.23 -1.68
CA LYS A 385 13.44 -23.83 -0.41
C LYS A 385 13.38 -22.81 0.71
N ILE A 386 12.39 -22.94 1.56
CA ILE A 386 12.23 -22.15 2.77
C ILE A 386 12.26 -23.13 3.95
N LYS A 387 13.20 -22.93 4.86
CA LYS A 387 13.32 -23.75 6.05
C LYS A 387 13.54 -22.88 7.27
N ASN A 388 12.61 -22.94 8.21
CA ASN A 388 12.66 -22.15 9.43
C ASN A 388 12.99 -20.68 9.14
N ASN A 389 12.16 -20.03 8.32
CA ASN A 389 12.30 -18.63 7.91
C ASN A 389 13.57 -18.26 7.12
N LEU A 390 14.33 -19.26 6.65
CA LEU A 390 15.45 -19.06 5.75
C LEU A 390 15.08 -19.48 4.34
N ILE A 391 14.99 -18.50 3.44
CA ILE A 391 14.86 -18.72 1.99
C ILE A 391 16.26 -19.07 1.46
N SER A 392 16.42 -20.23 0.83
CA SER A 392 17.70 -20.76 0.37
C SER A 392 17.76 -20.88 -1.14
N PHE A 393 18.75 -20.25 -1.74
CA PHE A 393 19.11 -20.37 -3.13
C PHE A 393 20.32 -21.32 -3.23
N ASP A 394 20.16 -22.44 -3.89
CA ASP A 394 21.23 -23.41 -4.13
C ASP A 394 21.61 -23.33 -5.62
N LYS A 395 22.54 -22.44 -5.96
CA LYS A 395 22.97 -22.15 -7.33
C LYS A 395 21.79 -21.90 -8.28
N TYR A 396 20.86 -21.07 -7.85
CA TYR A 396 19.66 -20.74 -8.61
C TYR A 396 20.01 -19.93 -9.86
N ASN A 397 19.56 -20.39 -11.02
CA ASN A 397 19.91 -19.81 -12.30
C ASN A 397 18.89 -18.78 -12.79
N ILE A 398 19.39 -17.66 -13.28
CA ILE A 398 18.61 -16.62 -13.97
C ILE A 398 19.26 -16.39 -15.35
N TYR A 399 18.50 -16.57 -16.43
CA TYR A 399 18.98 -16.47 -17.79
C TYR A 399 18.57 -15.14 -18.42
N ALA A 400 19.52 -14.42 -18.98
CA ALA A 400 19.26 -13.24 -19.79
C ALA A 400 19.17 -13.62 -21.30
N SER A 401 19.85 -12.90 -22.15
CA SER A 401 19.79 -13.12 -23.62
C SER A 401 20.56 -14.34 -24.11
N GLY A 402 21.43 -14.94 -23.29
CA GLY A 402 22.28 -16.07 -23.63
C GLY A 402 21.89 -17.38 -22.95
N ILE A 403 22.78 -18.39 -23.10
CA ILE A 403 22.63 -19.71 -22.47
C ILE A 403 23.32 -19.79 -21.10
N ASN A 404 24.33 -18.96 -20.85
CA ASN A 404 25.04 -18.94 -19.59
C ASN A 404 24.26 -18.12 -18.56
N PRO A 405 23.98 -18.67 -17.36
CA PRO A 405 23.14 -18.02 -16.36
C PRO A 405 23.92 -17.04 -15.50
N PHE A 406 23.16 -16.15 -14.89
CA PHE A 406 23.47 -15.51 -13.64
C PHE A 406 23.06 -16.44 -12.49
N VAL A 407 23.98 -16.77 -11.62
CA VAL A 407 23.78 -17.75 -10.55
C VAL A 407 23.68 -17.03 -9.20
N VAL A 408 22.62 -17.31 -8.49
CA VAL A 408 22.38 -16.83 -7.11
C VAL A 408 22.59 -18.00 -6.16
N ASP A 409 23.45 -17.82 -5.16
CA ASP A 409 23.73 -18.81 -4.12
C ASP A 409 23.70 -18.12 -2.74
N GLY A 410 23.06 -18.74 -1.75
CA GLY A 410 22.98 -18.18 -0.40
C GLY A 410 21.57 -18.10 0.17
N THR A 411 21.35 -17.16 1.11
CA THR A 411 20.10 -17.13 1.88
C THR A 411 19.56 -15.71 2.05
N ILE A 412 18.22 -15.65 2.21
CA ILE A 412 17.50 -14.49 2.75
C ILE A 412 16.80 -14.93 4.03
N ASP A 413 17.06 -14.23 5.12
CA ASP A 413 16.43 -14.44 6.41
C ASP A 413 15.18 -13.58 6.55
N ILE A 414 14.03 -14.22 6.78
CA ILE A 414 12.70 -13.61 6.94
C ILE A 414 12.12 -13.80 8.35
N HIS A 415 12.93 -14.13 9.36
CA HIS A 415 12.46 -14.23 10.75
C HIS A 415 11.80 -12.93 11.23
N ASN A 416 12.30 -11.81 10.77
CA ASN A 416 11.69 -10.51 10.99
C ASN A 416 11.30 -9.87 9.65
N LEU A 417 10.03 -9.89 9.31
CA LEU A 417 9.51 -9.34 8.05
C LEU A 417 9.74 -7.82 7.91
N SER A 418 9.85 -7.10 9.04
CA SER A 418 10.16 -5.66 9.02
C SER A 418 11.65 -5.39 8.80
N ARG A 419 12.53 -6.39 8.93
CA ARG A 419 13.98 -6.29 8.76
C ARG A 419 14.57 -7.57 8.20
N MET A 420 14.14 -7.94 7.01
CA MET A 420 14.69 -9.09 6.28
C MET A 420 16.15 -8.84 5.92
N THR A 421 17.00 -9.88 6.00
CA THR A 421 18.44 -9.77 5.71
C THR A 421 18.88 -10.74 4.62
N ALA A 422 19.71 -10.28 3.70
CA ALA A 422 20.29 -11.07 2.63
C ALA A 422 21.75 -11.43 2.92
N ASN A 423 22.17 -12.64 2.50
CA ASN A 423 23.56 -13.07 2.42
C ASN A 423 23.70 -13.94 1.17
N LEU A 424 23.96 -13.27 0.04
CA LEU A 424 23.96 -13.88 -1.28
C LEU A 424 25.32 -13.75 -1.94
N LYS A 425 25.70 -14.78 -2.67
CA LYS A 425 26.78 -14.76 -3.63
C LYS A 425 26.20 -14.79 -5.04
N LEU A 426 26.66 -13.87 -5.86
CA LEU A 426 26.19 -13.67 -7.23
C LEU A 426 27.35 -13.93 -8.18
N THR A 427 27.17 -14.89 -9.12
CA THR A 427 28.21 -15.24 -10.08
C THR A 427 27.64 -15.34 -11.49
N ALA A 428 28.42 -14.92 -12.47
CA ALA A 428 28.16 -15.12 -13.87
C ALA A 428 29.46 -15.39 -14.62
N HIS A 429 29.44 -16.28 -15.57
CA HIS A 429 30.59 -16.61 -16.41
C HIS A 429 30.20 -16.59 -17.87
N ASP A 430 30.94 -15.85 -18.70
CA ASP A 430 30.64 -15.63 -20.11
C ASP A 430 29.16 -15.34 -20.39
N MET A 431 28.54 -14.60 -19.49
CA MET A 431 27.11 -14.32 -19.55
C MET A 431 26.82 -13.23 -20.57
N GLN A 432 25.93 -13.50 -21.50
CA GLN A 432 25.37 -12.48 -22.37
C GLN A 432 24.21 -11.76 -21.65
N LEU A 433 24.57 -10.70 -20.93
CA LEU A 433 23.62 -9.92 -20.13
C LEU A 433 22.62 -9.18 -21.01
N LEU A 434 23.08 -8.60 -22.11
CA LEU A 434 22.25 -7.89 -23.08
C LEU A 434 22.55 -8.39 -24.50
N ASN A 435 21.49 -8.43 -25.32
CA ASN A 435 21.57 -8.56 -26.76
C ASN A 435 20.28 -7.98 -27.35
N VAL A 436 20.13 -6.66 -27.25
CA VAL A 436 18.91 -5.96 -27.59
C VAL A 436 19.18 -4.92 -28.67
N LYS A 437 18.22 -4.81 -29.57
CA LYS A 437 18.22 -3.74 -30.58
C LYS A 437 17.71 -2.45 -29.89
N ARG A 438 18.13 -1.31 -30.43
CA ARG A 438 17.64 -0.01 -29.96
C ARG A 438 16.11 0.04 -29.98
N ASN A 439 15.55 0.48 -28.90
CA ASN A 439 14.14 0.79 -28.77
C ASN A 439 13.98 2.19 -28.11
N LYS A 440 12.78 2.81 -28.23
CA LYS A 440 12.54 4.18 -27.74
C LYS A 440 12.57 4.31 -26.21
N GLU A 441 12.38 3.23 -25.49
CA GLU A 441 12.25 3.21 -24.03
C GLU A 441 13.53 2.75 -23.33
N SER A 442 14.43 2.03 -24.04
CA SER A 442 15.66 1.52 -23.45
C SER A 442 16.76 2.57 -23.44
N MET A 443 17.40 2.73 -22.27
CA MET A 443 18.57 3.58 -22.11
C MET A 443 19.86 2.92 -22.59
N VAL A 444 19.83 1.61 -22.79
CA VAL A 444 21.00 0.81 -23.19
C VAL A 444 20.59 -0.18 -24.28
N TYR A 445 21.41 -0.32 -25.32
CA TYR A 445 21.21 -1.33 -26.35
C TYR A 445 22.56 -1.88 -26.86
N GLY A 446 22.52 -3.00 -27.62
CA GLY A 446 23.70 -3.68 -28.14
C GLY A 446 23.93 -5.02 -27.45
N LYS A 447 25.18 -5.48 -27.44
CA LYS A 447 25.59 -6.74 -26.87
C LYS A 447 26.54 -6.52 -25.71
N LEU A 448 26.24 -7.11 -24.54
CA LEU A 448 27.05 -7.01 -23.33
C LEU A 448 27.35 -8.41 -22.81
N LEU A 449 28.63 -8.73 -22.75
CA LEU A 449 29.17 -9.99 -22.24
C LEU A 449 29.94 -9.71 -20.94
N VAL A 450 29.63 -10.47 -19.88
CA VAL A 450 30.20 -10.20 -18.55
C VAL A 450 30.60 -11.47 -17.81
N ASN A 451 31.64 -11.33 -16.99
CA ASN A 451 31.87 -12.16 -15.82
C ASN A 451 31.55 -11.35 -14.58
N LEU A 452 30.89 -11.95 -13.61
CA LEU A 452 30.56 -11.33 -12.32
C LEU A 452 30.91 -12.28 -11.19
N ASN A 453 31.52 -11.75 -10.14
CA ASN A 453 31.67 -12.43 -8.87
C ASN A 453 31.48 -11.41 -7.75
N SER A 454 30.32 -11.45 -7.10
CA SER A 454 30.00 -10.48 -6.06
C SER A 454 29.26 -11.10 -4.89
N THR A 455 29.24 -10.39 -3.79
CA THR A 455 28.43 -10.72 -2.61
C THR A 455 27.50 -9.57 -2.29
N VAL A 456 26.27 -9.92 -1.87
CA VAL A 456 25.27 -8.97 -1.38
C VAL A 456 24.88 -9.37 0.02
N LYS A 457 25.04 -8.46 0.97
CA LYS A 457 24.82 -8.71 2.39
C LYS A 457 24.10 -7.54 3.06
N GLY A 458 23.33 -7.85 4.09
CA GLY A 458 22.69 -6.85 4.94
C GLY A 458 21.18 -6.83 4.84
N PRO A 459 20.53 -5.91 5.57
CA PRO A 459 19.08 -5.71 5.47
C PRO A 459 18.66 -5.32 4.05
N LEU A 460 17.47 -5.75 3.61
CA LEU A 460 16.99 -5.48 2.24
C LEU A 460 16.84 -3.98 1.93
N ASP A 461 16.65 -3.17 2.95
CA ASP A 461 16.60 -1.70 2.89
C ASP A 461 17.98 -1.02 3.02
N ALA A 462 19.06 -1.79 3.30
CA ALA A 462 20.44 -1.31 3.45
C ALA A 462 21.45 -2.36 2.97
N LEU A 463 21.34 -2.78 1.70
CA LEU A 463 22.18 -3.81 1.09
C LEU A 463 23.59 -3.30 0.83
N ILE A 464 24.57 -4.13 1.09
CA ILE A 464 25.99 -3.91 0.79
C ILE A 464 26.42 -4.89 -0.29
N MET A 465 26.77 -4.38 -1.48
CA MET A 465 27.27 -5.18 -2.59
C MET A 465 28.77 -4.92 -2.83
N ARG A 466 29.56 -5.99 -2.88
CA ARG A 466 31.01 -5.93 -3.11
C ARG A 466 31.40 -7.02 -4.09
N GLY A 467 32.32 -6.72 -5.03
CA GLY A 467 32.81 -7.74 -5.97
C GLY A 467 33.53 -7.19 -7.18
N ASP A 468 33.66 -8.08 -8.17
CA ASP A 468 34.37 -7.85 -9.43
C ASP A 468 33.41 -8.07 -10.60
N LEU A 469 33.45 -7.16 -11.56
CA LEU A 469 32.75 -7.23 -12.84
C LEU A 469 33.78 -7.15 -13.96
N GLN A 470 33.79 -8.10 -14.87
CA GLN A 470 34.59 -8.04 -16.07
C GLN A 470 33.70 -7.88 -17.30
N LEU A 471 33.97 -6.87 -18.11
CA LEU A 471 33.38 -6.71 -19.44
C LEU A 471 34.29 -7.46 -20.46
N LEU A 472 33.70 -8.45 -21.11
CA LEU A 472 34.44 -9.35 -21.97
C LEU A 472 34.56 -8.83 -23.42
N GLY A 473 35.62 -9.22 -24.09
CA GLY A 473 35.80 -8.95 -25.50
C GLY A 473 34.59 -9.40 -26.33
N GLY A 474 34.26 -8.64 -27.38
CA GLY A 474 33.03 -8.83 -28.15
C GLY A 474 31.77 -8.12 -27.57
N THR A 475 31.92 -7.44 -26.47
CA THR A 475 30.94 -6.44 -25.98
C THR A 475 30.93 -5.25 -26.94
N ASN A 476 29.73 -4.85 -27.34
CA ASN A 476 29.47 -3.63 -28.11
C ASN A 476 28.12 -3.06 -27.59
N VAL A 477 28.19 -2.13 -26.65
CA VAL A 477 27.04 -1.59 -25.97
C VAL A 477 26.98 -0.09 -26.12
N THR A 478 25.78 0.43 -26.33
CA THR A 478 25.51 1.86 -26.47
C THR A 478 24.59 2.33 -25.35
N TYR A 479 25.02 3.35 -24.65
CA TYR A 479 24.21 4.11 -23.69
C TYR A 479 23.57 5.32 -24.37
N VAL A 480 22.29 5.53 -24.17
CA VAL A 480 21.52 6.67 -24.71
C VAL A 480 21.34 7.71 -23.62
N MET A 481 21.92 8.88 -23.78
CA MET A 481 21.71 9.99 -22.86
C MET A 481 20.33 10.60 -23.12
N GLN A 482 19.43 10.51 -22.15
CA GLN A 482 18.07 11.07 -22.29
C GLN A 482 18.04 12.59 -22.14
N GLU A 483 19.00 13.16 -21.41
CA GLU A 483 19.18 14.59 -21.21
C GLU A 483 20.59 14.97 -21.62
N SER A 484 20.73 15.55 -22.80
CA SER A 484 22.02 16.09 -23.25
C SER A 484 22.07 17.59 -22.98
N PRO A 485 23.10 18.10 -22.27
CA PRO A 485 23.33 19.54 -22.16
C PRO A 485 23.67 20.20 -23.52
N LEU A 486 23.76 19.40 -24.59
CA LEU A 486 24.11 19.81 -25.93
C LEU A 486 22.90 19.95 -26.89
N THR A 487 21.68 19.64 -26.46
CA THR A 487 20.49 19.85 -27.29
C THR A 487 20.27 21.34 -27.53
N ALA A 488 20.18 21.75 -28.80
CA ALA A 488 20.02 23.14 -29.22
C ALA A 488 18.75 23.82 -28.64
N GLN A 489 17.73 23.04 -28.26
CA GLN A 489 16.54 23.54 -27.60
C GLN A 489 16.80 24.08 -26.19
N ASP A 490 17.71 23.48 -25.42
CA ASP A 490 18.04 23.97 -24.07
C ASP A 490 18.87 25.26 -24.11
N ARG A 491 19.74 25.43 -25.14
CA ARG A 491 20.49 26.66 -25.31
C ARG A 491 19.60 27.85 -25.71
N LEU A 492 18.53 27.60 -26.46
CA LEU A 492 17.57 28.62 -26.84
C LEU A 492 16.60 28.96 -25.70
N ALA A 493 16.22 28.01 -24.87
CA ALA A 493 15.36 28.24 -23.71
C ALA A 493 16.01 29.12 -22.63
N ASP A 494 17.34 29.04 -22.48
CA ASP A 494 18.09 29.89 -21.55
C ASP A 494 18.45 31.28 -22.13
N LEU A 495 18.43 31.44 -23.46
CA LEU A 495 18.77 32.68 -24.15
C LEU A 495 17.56 33.55 -24.50
N VAL A 496 16.36 33.01 -24.54
CA VAL A 496 15.14 33.77 -24.90
C VAL A 496 14.10 33.61 -23.78
N THR A 497 14.14 34.51 -22.83
CA THR A 497 13.05 34.65 -21.84
C THR A 497 11.99 35.56 -22.46
N PHE A 498 10.89 34.98 -22.96
CA PHE A 498 9.70 35.77 -23.27
C PHE A 498 9.10 36.24 -21.95
N THR A 499 9.33 37.51 -21.59
CA THR A 499 8.64 38.14 -20.47
C THR A 499 7.20 38.47 -20.88
N GLY A 500 6.30 37.50 -20.78
CA GLY A 500 4.88 37.76 -20.60
C GLY A 500 4.66 38.25 -19.18
N PHE A 501 3.88 39.29 -18.99
CA PHE A 501 3.45 39.80 -17.68
C PHE A 501 2.51 38.80 -17.01
N SER A 502 3.01 37.68 -16.58
CA SER A 502 2.36 36.75 -15.65
C SER A 502 3.32 36.47 -14.51
N ASP A 503 2.77 36.61 -13.32
CA ASP A 503 3.39 36.51 -12.00
C ASP A 503 4.52 35.48 -11.90
N THR A 504 5.76 35.94 -11.82
CA THR A 504 6.99 35.15 -11.79
C THR A 504 7.17 34.34 -10.49
N LEU A 505 6.22 34.42 -9.56
CA LEU A 505 6.25 33.64 -8.30
C LEU A 505 5.66 32.21 -8.44
N LEU A 506 4.99 31.87 -9.55
CA LEU A 506 4.34 30.59 -9.76
C LEU A 506 5.06 29.63 -10.72
N THR A 507 6.09 30.06 -11.41
CA THR A 507 6.91 29.20 -12.27
C THR A 507 8.22 28.82 -11.58
N ARG A 508 8.16 27.99 -10.53
CA ARG A 508 9.31 27.16 -10.18
C ARG A 508 9.49 26.17 -11.34
N ARG A 509 10.58 26.36 -12.12
CA ARG A 509 11.04 25.36 -13.09
C ARG A 509 10.96 23.98 -12.46
N HIS A 510 10.23 23.07 -13.09
CA HIS A 510 10.36 21.64 -12.82
C HIS A 510 11.81 21.29 -13.13
N ARG A 511 12.64 21.19 -12.11
CA ARG A 511 13.88 20.43 -12.20
C ARG A 511 13.42 18.98 -12.38
N PRO A 512 13.83 18.26 -13.45
CA PRO A 512 13.53 16.84 -13.54
C PRO A 512 13.94 16.22 -12.20
N GLU A 513 13.03 15.52 -11.55
CA GLU A 513 13.38 14.76 -10.36
C GLU A 513 14.43 13.74 -10.81
N ALA A 514 15.61 13.80 -10.23
CA ALA A 514 16.61 12.76 -10.39
C ALA A 514 15.93 11.41 -10.11
N PRO A 515 16.20 10.34 -10.89
CA PRO A 515 15.62 9.04 -10.62
C PRO A 515 15.82 8.73 -9.14
N LEU A 516 14.72 8.34 -8.48
CA LEU A 516 14.76 7.99 -7.06
C LEU A 516 15.92 7.02 -6.85
N PRO A 517 16.88 7.32 -5.95
CA PRO A 517 17.96 6.39 -5.68
C PRO A 517 17.34 5.05 -5.29
N ILE A 518 17.93 3.94 -5.74
CA ILE A 518 17.59 2.63 -5.18
C ILE A 518 17.97 2.72 -3.71
N GLY A 519 16.99 3.11 -2.88
CA GLY A 519 17.22 3.41 -1.48
C GLY A 519 17.84 2.21 -0.80
N GLY A 520 18.92 2.45 -0.04
CA GLY A 520 19.53 1.44 0.77
C GLY A 520 20.59 0.54 0.11
N LEU A 521 21.03 0.79 -1.15
CA LEU A 521 22.13 0.05 -1.76
C LEU A 521 23.46 0.79 -1.63
N ASP A 522 24.46 0.17 -1.00
CA ASP A 522 25.86 0.57 -1.01
C ASP A 522 26.66 -0.43 -1.86
N MET A 523 27.15 0.01 -3.02
CA MET A 523 27.86 -0.85 -3.96
C MET A 523 29.29 -0.36 -4.16
N LEU A 524 30.24 -1.28 -4.10
CA LEU A 524 31.62 -1.06 -4.52
C LEU A 524 32.06 -2.23 -5.39
N MET A 525 32.34 -1.95 -6.68
CA MET A 525 32.71 -2.95 -7.68
C MET A 525 34.03 -2.58 -8.34
N THR A 526 34.92 -3.55 -8.47
CA THR A 526 36.05 -3.45 -9.40
C THR A 526 35.57 -3.83 -10.79
N ILE A 527 35.74 -2.95 -11.76
CA ILE A 527 35.34 -3.20 -13.15
C ILE A 527 36.60 -3.38 -13.98
N ARG A 528 36.79 -4.56 -14.54
CA ARG A 528 37.82 -4.86 -15.52
C ARG A 528 37.23 -4.87 -16.91
N ILE A 529 37.84 -4.16 -17.84
CA ILE A 529 37.36 -4.02 -19.22
C ILE A 529 38.42 -4.59 -20.15
N ASP A 530 38.07 -5.61 -20.94
CA ASP A 530 38.96 -6.20 -21.96
C ASP A 530 39.19 -5.21 -23.10
N GLN A 531 40.38 -5.28 -23.76
CA GLN A 531 40.76 -4.30 -24.78
C GLN A 531 39.88 -4.28 -26.04
N ALA A 532 39.18 -5.37 -26.34
CA ALA A 532 38.27 -5.48 -27.49
C ALA A 532 36.80 -5.08 -27.14
N VAL A 533 36.59 -4.39 -26.07
CA VAL A 533 35.27 -3.88 -25.63
C VAL A 533 34.98 -2.55 -26.32
N ARG A 534 33.79 -2.45 -26.92
CA ARG A 534 33.25 -1.19 -27.47
C ARG A 534 32.17 -0.62 -26.59
N LEU A 535 32.43 0.57 -26.07
CA LEU A 535 31.48 1.35 -25.27
C LEU A 535 31.12 2.58 -26.08
N ASN A 536 29.84 2.75 -26.38
CA ASN A 536 29.34 3.88 -27.14
C ASN A 536 28.36 4.69 -26.31
N ALA A 537 28.28 5.98 -26.59
CA ALA A 537 27.29 6.87 -26.00
C ALA A 537 26.61 7.69 -27.12
N ASP A 538 25.31 7.53 -27.26
CA ASP A 538 24.49 8.44 -28.05
C ASP A 538 24.21 9.69 -27.19
N ILE A 539 24.90 10.79 -27.50
CA ILE A 539 24.81 12.04 -26.75
C ILE A 539 23.48 12.73 -27.05
N THR A 540 22.99 12.58 -28.27
CA THR A 540 21.70 13.11 -28.70
C THR A 540 20.73 11.97 -29.02
N PRO A 541 19.44 12.08 -28.68
CA PRO A 541 18.45 11.02 -28.95
C PRO A 541 18.28 10.68 -30.44
N ASP A 542 18.60 11.61 -31.35
CA ASP A 542 18.56 11.44 -32.81
C ASP A 542 19.83 10.82 -33.40
N GLN A 543 20.83 10.51 -32.55
CA GLN A 543 22.16 9.98 -32.92
C GLN A 543 23.01 10.92 -33.80
N SER A 544 22.67 12.19 -33.87
CA SER A 544 23.50 13.16 -34.59
C SER A 544 24.85 13.40 -33.92
N SER A 545 24.96 13.08 -32.63
CA SER A 545 26.21 13.14 -31.88
C SER A 545 26.42 11.84 -31.09
N ARG A 546 27.50 11.14 -31.41
CA ARG A 546 27.86 9.84 -30.81
C ARG A 546 29.34 9.80 -30.48
N VAL A 547 29.66 9.18 -29.35
CA VAL A 547 31.03 8.85 -28.97
C VAL A 547 31.19 7.33 -29.02
N GLU A 548 32.24 6.86 -29.67
CA GLU A 548 32.61 5.46 -29.72
C GLU A 548 33.98 5.28 -29.11
N LEU A 549 34.06 4.39 -28.11
CA LEU A 549 35.28 4.07 -27.41
C LEU A 549 35.58 2.58 -27.56
N GLU A 550 36.75 2.21 -28.11
CA GLU A 550 37.24 0.84 -28.09
C GLU A 550 38.51 0.77 -27.24
N GLY A 551 38.54 -0.09 -26.25
CA GLY A 551 39.69 -0.18 -25.34
C GLY A 551 39.37 -0.93 -24.07
N GLY A 552 40.33 -0.90 -23.14
CA GLY A 552 40.25 -1.62 -21.89
C GLY A 552 40.87 -0.85 -20.71
N GLY A 553 40.66 -1.39 -19.53
CA GLY A 553 41.20 -0.80 -18.31
C GLY A 553 40.59 -1.39 -17.04
N ASP A 554 41.04 -0.83 -15.93
CA ASP A 554 40.57 -1.19 -14.60
C ASP A 554 39.96 0.05 -13.94
N LEU A 555 38.70 -0.07 -13.55
CA LEU A 555 37.93 0.99 -12.92
C LEU A 555 37.37 0.51 -11.57
N SER A 556 37.17 1.43 -10.66
CA SER A 556 36.41 1.22 -9.42
C SER A 556 35.11 2.01 -9.51
N PHE A 557 33.99 1.32 -9.36
CA PHE A 557 32.66 1.90 -9.35
C PHE A 557 32.09 1.87 -7.94
N GLN A 558 31.69 3.00 -7.44
CA GLN A 558 31.00 3.14 -6.16
C GLN A 558 29.62 3.76 -6.38
N TYR A 559 28.59 3.17 -5.76
CA TYR A 559 27.25 3.69 -5.65
C TYR A 559 26.90 3.80 -4.18
N THR A 560 26.57 5.00 -3.70
CA THR A 560 26.27 5.26 -2.30
C THR A 560 24.77 5.12 -2.01
N THR A 561 24.42 4.94 -0.74
CA THR A 561 23.03 4.92 -0.27
C THR A 561 22.26 6.22 -0.56
N GLN A 562 22.96 7.31 -0.86
CA GLN A 562 22.40 8.61 -1.25
C GLN A 562 22.17 8.74 -2.76
N GLY A 563 22.54 7.70 -3.55
CA GLY A 563 22.39 7.69 -5.00
C GLY A 563 23.56 8.32 -5.76
N GLU A 564 24.67 8.65 -5.08
CA GLU A 564 25.86 9.17 -5.75
C GLU A 564 26.60 8.05 -6.47
N MET A 565 27.01 8.30 -7.71
CA MET A 565 27.81 7.38 -8.53
C MET A 565 29.20 7.96 -8.72
N ILE A 566 30.21 7.19 -8.34
CA ILE A 566 31.61 7.56 -8.48
C ILE A 566 32.31 6.49 -9.30
N LEU A 567 32.98 6.89 -10.38
CA LEU A 567 33.77 6.03 -11.23
C LEU A 567 35.22 6.54 -11.26
N ASN A 568 36.16 5.74 -10.78
CA ASN A 568 37.58 6.05 -10.73
C ASN A 568 38.41 4.97 -11.39
N GLY A 569 39.52 5.32 -12.05
CA GLY A 569 40.46 4.35 -12.59
C GLY A 569 41.13 4.79 -13.89
N ARG A 570 41.71 3.83 -14.60
CA ARG A 570 42.40 4.07 -15.86
C ARG A 570 41.71 3.30 -16.96
N TYR A 571 41.34 4.03 -18.03
CA TYR A 571 40.83 3.47 -19.28
C TYR A 571 41.73 3.92 -20.42
N THR A 572 42.18 2.99 -21.23
CA THR A 572 43.03 3.23 -22.42
C THR A 572 42.20 2.87 -23.64
N CYS A 573 41.91 3.86 -24.48
CA CYS A 573 41.07 3.66 -25.66
C CYS A 573 41.68 4.24 -26.92
N LEU A 574 41.24 3.69 -28.06
CA LEU A 574 41.28 4.32 -29.37
C LEU A 574 39.95 5.11 -29.49
N LEU A 575 40.05 6.41 -29.65
CA LEU A 575 38.86 7.25 -29.82
C LEU A 575 38.57 7.38 -31.32
N TYR A 576 37.36 7.00 -31.73
CA TYR A 576 36.83 7.27 -33.05
C TYR A 576 35.74 8.32 -32.92
N THR A 577 35.93 9.50 -33.50
CA THR A 577 34.88 10.52 -33.63
C THR A 577 34.38 10.49 -35.06
N SER A 578 33.11 10.24 -35.29
CA SER A 578 32.46 10.52 -36.57
C SER A 578 31.87 11.95 -36.51
N ASP A 579 32.34 12.82 -37.38
CA ASP A 579 31.77 14.11 -37.63
C ASP A 579 30.37 14.00 -38.25
#